data_b7359dfab8efcc960f6549def4e0ca2d
#
_entry.id   b7359dfab8efcc960f6549def4e0ca2d
#
_cell.length_a   1.000
_cell.length_b   1.000
_cell.length_c   1.000
_cell.angle_alpha   90.00
_cell.angle_beta   90.00
_cell.angle_gamma   90.00
#
_symmetry.space_group_name_H-M   'P 1'
#
loop_
_entity.id
_entity.type
_entity.pdbx_description
1 polymer ?
#
loop_
_entity_poly.entity_id
_entity_poly.type
_entity_poly.pdbx_seq_one_letter_code
_entity_poly.pdbx_strand_id
1 'polypeptide(L)'
;KRIKHNAILFSSNYQNDLIKMHLRKGGKCVIAKEGTIFACSGRKKTPIAEINNIPITFCGKAICNIENSLAAVSALVALEVKNEIIREGLYSFKPDIKSNPGRFNIFDMGDFKIMLDYGHNPAGYAAVLDFIKGLGAGRYIGIIGVPGDRCEKSIREVGALCGEMFSKIYIKEDKDPRRRKKGEVSSLLLEGVLASGFDKRSIDIILDEKEALMKAISEAQTGDLI
;
A
#
# COMPACT_ATOMS: atom_id res chain seq x y z
N LYS A 1 25.31 -9.66 -8.67
CA LYS A 1 25.14 -10.28 -10.02
C LYS A 1 25.16 -9.18 -11.07
N ARG A 2 25.99 -9.27 -12.10
CA ARG A 2 26.04 -8.33 -13.22
C ARG A 2 24.82 -8.60 -14.11
N ILE A 3 23.94 -7.59 -14.28
CA ILE A 3 22.83 -7.68 -15.24
C ILE A 3 23.43 -7.67 -16.64
N LYS A 4 23.20 -8.74 -17.40
CA LYS A 4 23.76 -8.91 -18.76
C LYS A 4 22.91 -8.29 -19.87
N HIS A 5 21.74 -7.72 -19.52
CA HIS A 5 20.78 -7.16 -20.49
C HIS A 5 20.57 -5.66 -20.24
N ASN A 6 20.03 -4.97 -21.25
CA ASN A 6 19.61 -3.58 -21.09
C ASN A 6 18.53 -3.49 -20.01
N ALA A 7 18.83 -2.74 -18.95
CA ALA A 7 17.91 -2.54 -17.84
C ALA A 7 17.32 -1.11 -17.91
N ILE A 8 16.04 -0.98 -17.64
CA ILE A 8 15.43 0.30 -17.30
C ILE A 8 15.24 0.30 -15.79
N LEU A 9 15.85 1.27 -15.11
CA LEU A 9 15.73 1.43 -13.67
C LEU A 9 14.58 2.40 -13.36
N PHE A 10 13.96 2.24 -12.19
CA PHE A 10 13.02 3.25 -11.71
C PHE A 10 13.28 3.62 -10.24
N SER A 11 12.92 4.84 -9.86
CA SER A 11 13.04 5.30 -8.48
C SER A 11 12.16 6.52 -8.22
N SER A 12 11.50 6.53 -7.06
CA SER A 12 10.85 7.72 -6.50
C SER A 12 11.87 8.75 -6.01
N ASN A 13 13.10 8.32 -5.71
CA ASN A 13 14.22 9.19 -5.35
C ASN A 13 15.14 9.41 -6.56
N TYR A 14 14.96 10.54 -7.27
CA TYR A 14 15.80 10.93 -8.41
C TYR A 14 17.25 11.26 -8.03
N GLN A 15 17.56 11.44 -6.75
CA GLN A 15 18.92 11.66 -6.23
C GLN A 15 19.69 10.36 -6.01
N ASN A 16 19.05 9.21 -6.18
CA ASN A 16 19.67 7.90 -6.03
C ASN A 16 20.91 7.75 -6.91
N ASP A 17 22.05 7.38 -6.32
CA ASP A 17 23.33 7.34 -7.02
C ASP A 17 23.39 6.26 -8.11
N LEU A 18 22.66 5.14 -7.95
CA LEU A 18 22.56 4.13 -8.99
C LEU A 18 21.84 4.66 -10.23
N ILE A 19 20.77 5.45 -10.05
CA ILE A 19 20.06 6.14 -11.13
C ILE A 19 21.00 7.11 -11.85
N LYS A 20 21.69 7.97 -11.09
CA LYS A 20 22.63 8.94 -11.65
C LYS A 20 23.76 8.27 -12.45
N MET A 21 24.34 7.22 -11.88
CA MET A 21 25.42 6.47 -12.53
C MET A 21 24.91 5.76 -13.80
N HIS A 22 23.72 5.17 -13.75
CA HIS A 22 23.12 4.50 -14.90
C HIS A 22 22.86 5.48 -16.05
N LEU A 23 22.30 6.66 -15.76
CA LEU A 23 22.08 7.72 -16.75
C LEU A 23 23.40 8.26 -17.35
N ARG A 24 24.46 8.46 -16.54
CA ARG A 24 25.78 8.90 -17.04
C ARG A 24 26.38 7.92 -18.03
N LYS A 25 26.05 6.64 -17.92
CA LYS A 25 26.45 5.58 -18.85
C LYS A 25 25.53 5.42 -20.06
N GLY A 26 24.60 6.36 -20.27
CA GLY A 26 23.65 6.34 -21.39
C GLY A 26 22.44 5.41 -21.15
N GLY A 27 22.25 4.91 -19.94
CA GLY A 27 21.12 4.04 -19.59
C GLY A 27 19.78 4.75 -19.61
N LYS A 28 18.69 3.96 -19.52
CA LYS A 28 17.32 4.46 -19.45
C LYS A 28 16.77 4.31 -18.02
N CYS A 29 16.00 5.27 -17.54
CA CYS A 29 15.28 5.14 -16.28
C CYS A 29 13.96 5.90 -16.27
N VAL A 30 13.09 5.56 -15.30
CA VAL A 30 11.86 6.30 -14.99
C VAL A 30 11.99 6.83 -13.56
N ILE A 31 11.75 8.12 -13.37
CA ILE A 31 11.91 8.79 -12.08
C ILE A 31 10.71 9.68 -11.76
N ALA A 32 10.44 9.84 -10.47
CA ALA A 32 9.58 10.91 -9.96
C ALA A 32 10.45 12.10 -9.56
N LYS A 33 10.10 13.28 -10.04
CA LYS A 33 10.75 14.53 -9.67
C LYS A 33 9.75 15.69 -9.70
N GLU A 34 9.69 16.46 -8.62
CA GLU A 34 8.86 17.68 -8.54
C GLU A 34 7.39 17.43 -8.98
N GLY A 35 6.79 16.33 -8.51
CA GLY A 35 5.41 15.98 -8.81
C GLY A 35 5.17 15.36 -10.20
N THR A 36 6.21 15.14 -11.00
CA THR A 36 6.10 14.60 -12.36
C THR A 36 6.87 13.31 -12.54
N ILE A 37 6.31 12.36 -13.27
CA ILE A 37 7.00 11.15 -13.74
C ILE A 37 7.72 11.47 -15.05
N PHE A 38 9.01 11.19 -15.11
CA PHE A 38 9.85 11.35 -16.29
C PHE A 38 10.41 10.03 -16.80
N ALA A 39 10.39 9.81 -18.10
CA ALA A 39 11.24 8.85 -18.78
C ALA A 39 12.56 9.53 -19.16
N CYS A 40 13.68 8.93 -18.78
CA CYS A 40 15.02 9.48 -19.00
C CYS A 40 15.87 8.54 -19.84
N SER A 41 16.67 9.08 -20.74
CA SER A 41 17.67 8.34 -21.52
C SER A 41 18.94 9.20 -21.63
N GLY A 42 19.99 8.82 -20.91
CA GLY A 42 21.18 9.65 -20.76
C GLY A 42 20.83 11.02 -20.20
N ARG A 43 21.04 12.10 -20.96
CA ARG A 43 20.71 13.47 -20.57
C ARG A 43 19.29 13.90 -20.90
N LYS A 44 18.60 13.17 -21.79
CA LYS A 44 17.24 13.51 -22.22
C LYS A 44 16.24 13.12 -21.13
N LYS A 45 15.35 14.05 -20.76
CA LYS A 45 14.22 13.83 -19.84
C LYS A 45 12.93 14.17 -20.58
N THR A 46 12.00 13.25 -20.60
CA THR A 46 10.69 13.41 -21.24
C THR A 46 9.61 13.27 -20.19
N PRO A 47 8.76 14.28 -19.95
CA PRO A 47 7.67 14.17 -18.99
C PRO A 47 6.61 13.19 -19.50
N ILE A 48 6.15 12.33 -18.62
CA ILE A 48 5.10 11.34 -18.93
C ILE A 48 3.77 11.77 -18.31
N ALA A 49 3.71 11.98 -16.99
CA ALA A 49 2.47 12.26 -16.28
C ALA A 49 2.73 13.05 -14.99
N GLU A 50 1.80 13.92 -14.64
CA GLU A 50 1.72 14.58 -13.33
C GLU A 50 1.17 13.61 -12.29
N ILE A 51 1.88 13.41 -11.18
CA ILE A 51 1.54 12.44 -10.13
C ILE A 51 0.16 12.74 -9.53
N ASN A 52 -0.14 14.02 -9.31
CA ASN A 52 -1.42 14.43 -8.72
C ASN A 52 -2.63 14.10 -9.60
N ASN A 53 -2.42 13.91 -10.90
CA ASN A 53 -3.48 13.55 -11.86
C ASN A 53 -3.64 12.03 -12.04
N ILE A 54 -2.78 11.22 -11.41
CA ILE A 54 -2.88 9.76 -11.43
C ILE A 54 -3.78 9.32 -10.26
N PRO A 55 -5.01 8.82 -10.51
CA PRO A 55 -5.98 8.61 -9.45
C PRO A 55 -5.52 7.68 -8.33
N ILE A 56 -4.80 6.59 -8.67
CA ILE A 56 -4.30 5.62 -7.68
C ILE A 56 -3.24 6.18 -6.73
N THR A 57 -2.66 7.35 -7.03
CA THR A 57 -1.70 8.01 -6.14
C THR A 57 -2.37 8.84 -5.04
N PHE A 58 -3.69 9.06 -5.14
CA PHE A 58 -4.46 9.90 -4.20
C PHE A 58 -3.81 11.28 -4.02
N CYS A 59 -3.60 11.98 -5.15
CA CYS A 59 -2.89 13.28 -5.18
C CYS A 59 -1.48 13.21 -4.59
N GLY A 60 -0.77 12.11 -4.84
CA GLY A 60 0.60 11.91 -4.38
C GLY A 60 0.74 11.38 -2.94
N LYS A 61 -0.36 11.16 -2.22
CA LYS A 61 -0.32 10.64 -0.83
C LYS A 61 0.05 9.16 -0.74
N ALA A 62 -0.31 8.35 -1.73
CA ALA A 62 0.00 6.91 -1.78
C ALA A 62 1.38 6.68 -2.42
N ILE A 63 2.44 6.78 -1.63
CA ILE A 63 3.84 6.65 -2.10
C ILE A 63 4.07 5.31 -2.79
N CYS A 64 3.57 4.20 -2.24
CA CYS A 64 3.68 2.87 -2.85
C CYS A 64 3.03 2.83 -4.24
N ASN A 65 1.95 3.55 -4.49
CA ASN A 65 1.30 3.62 -5.80
C ASN A 65 2.05 4.54 -6.77
N ILE A 66 2.79 5.52 -6.29
CA ILE A 66 3.77 6.24 -7.12
C ILE A 66 4.84 5.27 -7.60
N GLU A 67 5.41 4.46 -6.72
CA GLU A 67 6.42 3.46 -7.07
C GLU A 67 5.89 2.40 -8.04
N ASN A 68 4.66 1.91 -7.82
CA ASN A 68 3.97 1.01 -8.74
C ASN A 68 3.78 1.65 -10.12
N SER A 69 3.41 2.93 -10.17
CA SER A 69 3.27 3.69 -11.43
C SER A 69 4.61 3.82 -12.15
N LEU A 70 5.70 4.11 -11.43
CA LEU A 70 7.05 4.16 -12.01
C LEU A 70 7.47 2.82 -12.60
N ALA A 71 7.17 1.71 -11.91
CA ALA A 71 7.45 0.36 -12.39
C ALA A 71 6.66 0.05 -13.68
N ALA A 72 5.36 0.35 -13.69
CA ALA A 72 4.50 0.18 -14.86
C ALA A 72 4.98 1.01 -16.06
N VAL A 73 5.26 2.29 -15.84
CA VAL A 73 5.83 3.18 -16.89
C VAL A 73 7.15 2.63 -17.42
N SER A 74 8.02 2.09 -16.54
CA SER A 74 9.30 1.52 -16.97
C SER A 74 9.11 0.32 -17.91
N ALA A 75 8.14 -0.54 -17.60
CA ALA A 75 7.80 -1.68 -18.47
C ALA A 75 7.25 -1.21 -19.82
N LEU A 76 6.36 -0.22 -19.83
CA LEU A 76 5.76 0.31 -21.05
C LEU A 76 6.78 1.09 -21.93
N VAL A 77 7.71 1.80 -21.29
CA VAL A 77 8.86 2.45 -21.99
C VAL A 77 9.79 1.40 -22.60
N ALA A 78 9.99 0.25 -21.93
CA ALA A 78 10.78 -0.85 -22.49
C ALA A 78 10.11 -1.48 -23.71
N LEU A 79 8.78 -1.50 -23.73
CA LEU A 79 7.95 -1.96 -24.86
C LEU A 79 7.71 -0.89 -25.93
N GLU A 80 8.36 0.27 -25.81
CA GLU A 80 8.28 1.39 -26.76
C GLU A 80 6.84 1.92 -26.97
N VAL A 81 5.97 1.79 -25.96
CA VAL A 81 4.63 2.37 -25.98
C VAL A 81 4.73 3.89 -26.00
N LYS A 82 3.90 4.56 -26.82
CA LYS A 82 3.87 6.02 -26.93
C LYS A 82 3.52 6.67 -25.58
N ASN A 83 4.19 7.77 -25.26
CA ASN A 83 4.03 8.46 -23.98
C ASN A 83 2.59 8.96 -23.74
N GLU A 84 1.87 9.33 -24.79
CA GLU A 84 0.49 9.78 -24.74
C GLU A 84 -0.42 8.64 -24.26
N ILE A 85 -0.21 7.41 -24.77
CA ILE A 85 -0.96 6.22 -24.39
C ILE A 85 -0.65 5.84 -22.92
N ILE A 86 0.63 5.93 -22.53
CA ILE A 86 1.04 5.68 -21.12
C ILE A 86 0.33 6.67 -20.20
N ARG A 87 0.32 7.94 -20.54
CA ARG A 87 -0.34 8.99 -19.74
C ARG A 87 -1.84 8.77 -19.64
N GLU A 88 -2.50 8.47 -20.73
CA GLU A 88 -3.94 8.19 -20.77
C GLU A 88 -4.29 6.98 -19.87
N GLY A 89 -3.52 5.91 -19.97
CA GLY A 89 -3.67 4.74 -19.12
C GLY A 89 -3.51 5.05 -17.63
N LEU A 90 -2.50 5.86 -17.26
CA LEU A 90 -2.29 6.28 -15.87
C LEU A 90 -3.45 7.14 -15.35
N TYR A 91 -3.96 8.07 -16.15
CA TYR A 91 -5.02 9.00 -15.72
C TYR A 91 -6.41 8.37 -15.72
N SER A 92 -6.63 7.32 -16.51
CA SER A 92 -7.91 6.60 -16.56
C SER A 92 -8.02 5.48 -15.52
N PHE A 93 -6.91 5.00 -14.94
CA PHE A 93 -6.90 3.90 -13.98
C PHE A 93 -7.35 4.36 -12.59
N LYS A 94 -8.53 3.88 -12.15
CA LYS A 94 -9.15 4.30 -10.89
C LYS A 94 -8.88 3.34 -9.74
N PRO A 95 -8.73 3.85 -8.49
CA PRO A 95 -8.58 3.02 -7.29
C PRO A 95 -9.95 2.52 -6.79
N ASP A 96 -10.77 1.96 -7.68
CA ASP A 96 -12.09 1.45 -7.35
C ASP A 96 -12.11 -0.09 -7.35
N ILE A 97 -13.20 -0.64 -6.80
CA ILE A 97 -13.36 -2.10 -6.66
C ILE A 97 -13.44 -2.83 -8.01
N LYS A 98 -13.77 -2.14 -9.10
CA LYS A 98 -13.85 -2.73 -10.44
C LYS A 98 -12.47 -2.81 -11.08
N SER A 99 -11.70 -1.73 -11.00
CA SER A 99 -10.42 -1.59 -11.68
C SER A 99 -9.26 -2.19 -10.87
N ASN A 100 -9.33 -2.11 -9.53
CA ASN A 100 -8.25 -2.52 -8.63
C ASN A 100 -8.80 -3.08 -7.30
N PRO A 101 -9.49 -4.24 -7.33
CA PRO A 101 -10.16 -4.78 -6.16
C PRO A 101 -9.17 -5.11 -5.02
N GLY A 102 -9.53 -4.70 -3.79
CA GLY A 102 -8.72 -4.94 -2.59
C GLY A 102 -7.40 -4.16 -2.56
N ARG A 103 -7.32 -3.01 -3.24
CA ARG A 103 -6.13 -2.16 -3.24
C ARG A 103 -6.53 -0.71 -3.01
N PHE A 104 -6.42 -0.25 -1.77
CA PHE A 104 -6.76 1.10 -1.35
C PHE A 104 -8.17 1.54 -1.80
N ASN A 105 -9.14 0.61 -1.78
CA ASN A 105 -10.51 0.97 -2.13
C ASN A 105 -11.18 1.68 -0.96
N ILE A 106 -11.53 2.94 -1.16
CA ILE A 106 -12.19 3.77 -0.14
C ILE A 106 -13.68 3.87 -0.46
N PHE A 107 -14.51 3.52 0.53
CA PHE A 107 -15.96 3.64 0.49
C PHE A 107 -16.39 4.75 1.47
N ASP A 108 -17.11 5.73 0.95
CA ASP A 108 -17.72 6.78 1.75
C ASP A 108 -19.08 6.31 2.26
N MET A 109 -19.22 6.22 3.58
CA MET A 109 -20.46 5.77 4.25
C MET A 109 -21.27 6.95 4.80
N GLY A 110 -20.93 8.19 4.45
CA GLY A 110 -21.52 9.41 4.98
C GLY A 110 -20.77 9.89 6.22
N ASP A 111 -21.08 9.33 7.37
CA ASP A 111 -20.45 9.76 8.63
C ASP A 111 -19.03 9.26 8.82
N PHE A 112 -18.66 8.14 8.23
CA PHE A 112 -17.34 7.52 8.33
C PHE A 112 -16.92 6.92 6.98
N LYS A 113 -15.67 6.44 6.90
CA LYS A 113 -15.15 5.79 5.69
C LYS A 113 -14.66 4.39 6.01
N ILE A 114 -14.73 3.52 4.99
CA ILE A 114 -14.12 2.20 5.03
C ILE A 114 -13.06 2.12 3.95
N MET A 115 -11.87 1.64 4.30
CA MET A 115 -10.82 1.36 3.34
C MET A 115 -10.50 -0.14 3.30
N LEU A 116 -10.56 -0.71 2.12
CA LEU A 116 -10.23 -2.11 1.88
C LEU A 116 -8.86 -2.22 1.20
N ASP A 117 -7.96 -2.97 1.83
CA ASP A 117 -6.68 -3.36 1.25
C ASP A 117 -6.33 -4.81 1.55
N TYR A 118 -5.61 -5.46 0.64
CA TYR A 118 -5.15 -6.84 0.78
C TYR A 118 -3.74 -6.92 1.39
N GLY A 119 -3.43 -6.06 2.35
CA GLY A 119 -2.17 -6.11 3.10
C GLY A 119 -1.96 -7.49 3.74
N HIS A 120 -0.78 -8.10 3.55
CA HIS A 120 -0.51 -9.46 3.99
C HIS A 120 0.92 -9.68 4.51
N ASN A 121 1.70 -8.63 4.67
CA ASN A 121 3.06 -8.65 5.21
C ASN A 121 3.41 -7.29 5.81
N PRO A 122 4.49 -7.19 6.63
CA PRO A 122 4.86 -5.94 7.31
C PRO A 122 5.04 -4.74 6.38
N ALA A 123 5.70 -4.92 5.23
CA ALA A 123 5.91 -3.82 4.29
C ALA A 123 4.60 -3.31 3.67
N GLY A 124 3.66 -4.22 3.35
CA GLY A 124 2.33 -3.85 2.86
C GLY A 124 1.54 -3.09 3.92
N TYR A 125 1.53 -3.58 5.17
CA TYR A 125 0.89 -2.88 6.28
C TYR A 125 1.51 -1.49 6.52
N ALA A 126 2.83 -1.38 6.55
CA ALA A 126 3.50 -0.09 6.71
C ALA A 126 3.08 0.91 5.62
N ALA A 127 3.00 0.48 4.36
CA ALA A 127 2.56 1.32 3.26
C ALA A 127 1.09 1.78 3.40
N VAL A 128 0.20 0.89 3.85
CA VAL A 128 -1.21 1.22 4.15
C VAL A 128 -1.29 2.23 5.30
N LEU A 129 -0.59 1.97 6.40
CA LEU A 129 -0.59 2.82 7.59
C LEU A 129 -0.03 4.22 7.29
N ASP A 130 1.05 4.30 6.52
CA ASP A 130 1.59 5.59 6.05
C ASP A 130 0.57 6.37 5.19
N PHE A 131 -0.12 5.68 4.30
CA PHE A 131 -1.13 6.31 3.46
C PHE A 131 -2.30 6.85 4.28
N ILE A 132 -2.88 6.04 5.19
CA ILE A 132 -4.05 6.46 5.96
C ILE A 132 -3.76 7.62 6.91
N LYS A 133 -2.54 7.73 7.47
CA LYS A 133 -2.10 8.92 8.23
C LYS A 133 -2.33 10.21 7.45
N GLY A 134 -2.05 10.18 6.14
CA GLY A 134 -2.23 11.31 5.25
C GLY A 134 -3.70 11.65 4.95
N LEU A 135 -4.67 10.81 5.32
CA LEU A 135 -6.10 11.07 5.10
C LEU A 135 -6.73 11.94 6.17
N GLY A 136 -6.16 12.00 7.38
CA GLY A 136 -6.61 12.89 8.45
C GLY A 136 -7.96 12.51 9.06
N ALA A 137 -8.18 11.22 9.36
CA ALA A 137 -9.37 10.75 10.05
C ALA A 137 -9.36 11.12 11.55
N GLY A 138 -10.55 11.17 12.17
CA GLY A 138 -10.69 11.41 13.61
C GLY A 138 -10.15 10.25 14.43
N ARG A 139 -10.53 9.02 14.09
CA ARG A 139 -9.99 7.77 14.65
C ARG A 139 -9.69 6.79 13.52
N TYR A 140 -8.69 5.95 13.74
CA TYR A 140 -8.36 4.84 12.85
C TYR A 140 -8.70 3.52 13.53
N ILE A 141 -9.53 2.71 12.89
CA ILE A 141 -10.00 1.42 13.40
C ILE A 141 -9.47 0.33 12.46
N GLY A 142 -8.71 -0.62 13.01
CA GLY A 142 -8.11 -1.69 12.20
C GLY A 142 -8.88 -3.01 12.32
N ILE A 143 -9.26 -3.60 11.16
CA ILE A 143 -9.63 -5.01 11.08
C ILE A 143 -8.45 -5.73 10.47
N ILE A 144 -7.64 -6.40 11.29
CA ILE A 144 -6.35 -6.90 10.89
C ILE A 144 -6.31 -8.43 10.80
N GLY A 145 -5.58 -8.92 9.81
CA GLY A 145 -5.35 -10.34 9.60
C GLY A 145 -4.24 -10.57 8.59
N VAL A 146 -3.59 -11.71 8.66
CA VAL A 146 -2.55 -12.12 7.70
C VAL A 146 -2.70 -13.60 7.37
N PRO A 147 -2.25 -14.05 6.18
CA PRO A 147 -2.24 -15.46 5.83
C PRO A 147 -1.37 -16.30 6.77
N GLY A 148 -1.84 -17.50 7.12
CA GLY A 148 -1.17 -18.38 8.06
C GLY A 148 0.18 -18.94 7.60
N ASP A 149 0.53 -18.83 6.33
CA ASP A 149 1.83 -19.24 5.77
C ASP A 149 2.97 -18.23 6.03
N ARG A 150 2.68 -17.11 6.70
CA ARG A 150 3.71 -16.13 7.09
C ARG A 150 4.48 -16.64 8.31
N CYS A 151 5.78 -16.28 8.38
CA CYS A 151 6.57 -16.61 9.57
C CYS A 151 6.08 -15.81 10.78
N GLU A 152 6.18 -16.39 11.95
CA GLU A 152 5.68 -15.81 13.22
C GLU A 152 6.22 -14.40 13.48
N LYS A 153 7.52 -14.18 13.19
CA LYS A 153 8.13 -12.86 13.31
C LYS A 153 7.37 -11.80 12.50
N SER A 154 7.04 -12.12 11.23
CA SER A 154 6.30 -11.19 10.37
C SER A 154 4.86 -10.96 10.86
N ILE A 155 4.21 -11.98 11.43
CA ILE A 155 2.87 -11.85 11.99
C ILE A 155 2.89 -10.90 13.21
N ARG A 156 3.82 -11.09 14.13
CA ARG A 156 3.99 -10.20 15.30
C ARG A 156 4.35 -8.79 14.90
N GLU A 157 5.22 -8.61 13.88
CA GLU A 157 5.60 -7.31 13.35
C GLU A 157 4.39 -6.56 12.78
N VAL A 158 3.49 -7.22 12.05
CA VAL A 158 2.22 -6.62 11.61
C VAL A 158 1.39 -6.18 12.80
N GLY A 159 1.24 -7.03 13.83
CA GLY A 159 0.53 -6.67 15.06
C GLY A 159 1.10 -5.42 15.72
N ALA A 160 2.43 -5.32 15.84
CA ALA A 160 3.10 -4.17 16.45
C ALA A 160 2.85 -2.88 15.65
N LEU A 161 3.02 -2.92 14.32
CA LEU A 161 2.73 -1.78 13.44
C LEU A 161 1.28 -1.29 13.57
N CYS A 162 0.32 -2.21 13.67
CA CYS A 162 -1.08 -1.88 13.85
C CYS A 162 -1.35 -1.26 15.23
N GLY A 163 -0.73 -1.77 16.28
CA GLY A 163 -0.88 -1.24 17.64
C GLY A 163 -0.32 0.19 17.81
N GLU A 164 0.65 0.60 17.00
CA GLU A 164 1.16 1.97 16.99
C GLU A 164 0.22 2.99 16.31
N MET A 165 -0.72 2.50 15.48
CA MET A 165 -1.49 3.38 14.61
C MET A 165 -2.98 3.45 14.95
N PHE A 166 -3.60 2.32 15.23
CA PHE A 166 -5.05 2.24 15.42
C PHE A 166 -5.47 2.65 16.82
N SER A 167 -6.71 3.14 16.95
CA SER A 167 -7.36 3.45 18.24
C SER A 167 -8.17 2.26 18.75
N LYS A 168 -8.62 1.39 17.83
CA LYS A 168 -9.36 0.16 18.09
C LYS A 168 -8.92 -0.89 17.10
N ILE A 169 -8.77 -2.14 17.53
CA ILE A 169 -8.33 -3.26 16.69
C ILE A 169 -9.29 -4.43 16.82
N TYR A 170 -9.73 -4.94 15.68
CA TYR A 170 -10.41 -6.23 15.53
C TYR A 170 -9.45 -7.20 14.85
N ILE A 171 -9.14 -8.30 15.50
CA ILE A 171 -8.25 -9.33 14.95
C ILE A 171 -9.10 -10.44 14.33
N LYS A 172 -8.93 -10.68 13.04
CA LYS A 172 -9.60 -11.73 12.27
C LYS A 172 -8.60 -12.76 11.74
N GLU A 173 -9.09 -13.88 11.26
CA GLU A 173 -8.30 -14.88 10.54
C GLU A 173 -8.85 -15.15 9.14
N ASP A 174 -7.97 -15.57 8.24
CA ASP A 174 -8.39 -16.08 6.94
C ASP A 174 -9.15 -17.41 7.11
N LYS A 175 -10.16 -17.67 6.27
CA LYS A 175 -10.92 -18.93 6.28
C LYS A 175 -10.03 -20.16 6.08
N ASP A 176 -8.96 -20.01 5.26
CA ASP A 176 -7.93 -21.02 5.08
C ASP A 176 -6.76 -20.72 6.04
N PRO A 177 -6.56 -21.50 7.10
CA PRO A 177 -5.50 -21.27 8.06
C PRO A 177 -4.10 -21.65 7.54
N ARG A 178 -3.97 -22.15 6.31
CA ARG A 178 -2.71 -22.49 5.64
C ARG A 178 -1.74 -23.26 6.53
N ARG A 179 -2.17 -24.43 7.03
CA ARG A 179 -1.43 -25.35 7.91
C ARG A 179 -1.26 -24.90 9.37
N ARG A 180 -1.83 -23.78 9.80
CA ARG A 180 -1.88 -23.38 11.21
C ARG A 180 -3.20 -23.83 11.86
N LYS A 181 -3.20 -23.92 13.18
CA LYS A 181 -4.43 -24.15 13.93
C LYS A 181 -5.27 -22.87 13.98
N LYS A 182 -6.58 -23.00 14.00
CA LYS A 182 -7.50 -21.88 14.21
C LYS A 182 -7.17 -21.18 15.53
N GLY A 183 -7.05 -19.86 15.50
CA GLY A 183 -6.68 -19.05 16.66
C GLY A 183 -5.17 -18.82 16.81
N GLU A 184 -4.33 -19.50 16.03
CA GLU A 184 -2.87 -19.36 16.13
C GLU A 184 -2.37 -18.04 15.52
N VAL A 185 -2.89 -17.66 14.36
CA VAL A 185 -2.51 -16.40 13.70
C VAL A 185 -3.00 -15.21 14.51
N SER A 186 -4.24 -15.25 15.00
CA SER A 186 -4.80 -14.20 15.84
C SER A 186 -4.05 -14.02 17.15
N SER A 187 -3.58 -15.13 17.76
CA SER A 187 -2.74 -15.07 18.97
C SER A 187 -1.40 -14.37 18.70
N LEU A 188 -0.74 -14.69 17.57
CA LEU A 188 0.53 -14.06 17.19
C LEU A 188 0.36 -12.57 16.87
N LEU A 189 -0.74 -12.20 16.21
CA LEU A 189 -1.08 -10.78 15.96
C LEU A 189 -1.32 -10.06 17.29
N LEU A 190 -2.08 -10.68 18.22
CA LEU A 190 -2.35 -10.12 19.55
C LEU A 190 -1.05 -9.88 20.33
N GLU A 191 -0.12 -10.83 20.32
CA GLU A 191 1.19 -10.67 20.94
C GLU A 191 1.92 -9.44 20.40
N GLY A 192 1.91 -9.27 19.07
CA GLY A 192 2.52 -8.09 18.42
C GLY A 192 1.84 -6.77 18.82
N VAL A 193 0.50 -6.73 18.80
CA VAL A 193 -0.27 -5.55 19.22
C VAL A 193 0.04 -5.17 20.65
N LEU A 194 0.03 -6.14 21.58
CA LEU A 194 0.33 -5.87 22.99
C LEU A 194 1.79 -5.44 23.22
N ALA A 195 2.73 -5.96 22.43
CA ALA A 195 4.14 -5.58 22.51
C ALA A 195 4.39 -4.10 22.16
N SER A 196 3.52 -3.45 21.37
CA SER A 196 3.57 -2.02 21.11
C SER A 196 3.06 -1.13 22.26
N GLY A 197 2.56 -1.73 23.33
CA GLY A 197 1.95 -1.00 24.45
C GLY A 197 0.46 -0.66 24.25
N PHE A 198 -0.20 -1.25 23.25
CA PHE A 198 -1.60 -0.98 22.95
C PHE A 198 -2.53 -1.46 24.07
N ASP A 199 -3.59 -0.70 24.37
CA ASP A 199 -4.55 -1.04 25.43
C ASP A 199 -5.38 -2.27 25.04
N LYS A 200 -5.22 -3.34 25.83
CA LYS A 200 -5.94 -4.62 25.64
C LYS A 200 -7.46 -4.46 25.57
N ARG A 201 -8.02 -3.46 26.27
CA ARG A 201 -9.47 -3.17 26.27
C ARG A 201 -9.98 -2.67 24.91
N SER A 202 -9.07 -2.19 24.07
CA SER A 202 -9.37 -1.72 22.73
C SER A 202 -9.10 -2.78 21.64
N ILE A 203 -9.02 -4.06 22.04
CA ILE A 203 -8.82 -5.19 21.13
C ILE A 203 -9.99 -6.16 21.25
N ASP A 204 -10.59 -6.53 20.12
CA ASP A 204 -11.52 -7.64 20.01
C ASP A 204 -10.95 -8.70 19.05
N ILE A 205 -11.10 -9.98 19.42
CA ILE A 205 -10.74 -11.10 18.54
C ILE A 205 -12.03 -11.67 17.99
N ILE A 206 -12.31 -11.41 16.73
CA ILE A 206 -13.48 -11.90 16.00
C ILE A 206 -12.95 -12.57 14.73
N LEU A 207 -12.86 -13.89 14.73
CA LEU A 207 -12.15 -14.63 13.69
C LEU A 207 -12.80 -14.55 12.31
N ASP A 208 -14.12 -14.36 12.23
CA ASP A 208 -14.82 -14.14 10.97
C ASP A 208 -14.71 -12.67 10.54
N GLU A 209 -14.19 -12.44 9.32
CA GLU A 209 -13.96 -11.10 8.78
C GLU A 209 -15.26 -10.28 8.64
N LYS A 210 -16.36 -10.95 8.24
CA LYS A 210 -17.64 -10.26 8.07
C LYS A 210 -18.21 -9.85 9.42
N GLU A 211 -18.13 -10.70 10.42
CA GLU A 211 -18.58 -10.38 11.79
C GLU A 211 -17.73 -9.25 12.38
N ALA A 212 -16.41 -9.29 12.21
CA ALA A 212 -15.51 -8.23 12.63
C ALA A 212 -15.85 -6.88 11.96
N LEU A 213 -16.10 -6.89 10.64
CA LEU A 213 -16.50 -5.69 9.90
C LEU A 213 -17.85 -5.15 10.38
N MET A 214 -18.85 -6.00 10.56
CA MET A 214 -20.17 -5.57 11.03
C MET A 214 -20.09 -4.99 12.45
N LYS A 215 -19.25 -5.55 13.30
CA LYS A 215 -19.01 -5.01 14.65
C LYS A 215 -18.33 -3.66 14.59
N ALA A 216 -17.28 -3.50 13.79
CA ALA A 216 -16.59 -2.22 13.60
C ALA A 216 -17.54 -1.14 13.06
N ILE A 217 -18.37 -1.48 12.08
CA ILE A 217 -19.41 -0.55 11.52
C ILE A 217 -20.40 -0.13 12.61
N SER A 218 -20.85 -1.06 13.46
CA SER A 218 -21.83 -0.75 14.53
C SER A 218 -21.26 0.18 15.62
N GLU A 219 -19.95 0.27 15.75
CA GLU A 219 -19.24 1.11 16.74
C GLU A 219 -18.59 2.36 16.10
N ALA A 220 -18.73 2.51 14.77
CA ALA A 220 -18.17 3.64 14.04
C ALA A 220 -18.80 4.98 14.48
N GLN A 221 -17.99 6.02 14.50
CA GLN A 221 -18.37 7.39 14.81
C GLN A 221 -18.05 8.30 13.63
N THR A 222 -18.67 9.48 13.64
CA THR A 222 -18.39 10.50 12.62
C THR A 222 -16.91 10.83 12.53
N GLY A 223 -16.37 10.75 11.32
CA GLY A 223 -14.96 11.02 11.02
C GLY A 223 -14.02 9.82 11.17
N ASP A 224 -14.53 8.63 11.51
CA ASP A 224 -13.71 7.42 11.58
C ASP A 224 -13.27 6.93 10.20
N LEU A 225 -12.11 6.23 10.18
CA LEU A 225 -11.66 5.37 9.08
C LEU A 225 -11.48 3.94 9.60
N ILE A 226 -12.29 3.02 9.04
CA ILE A 226 -12.20 1.57 9.29
C ILE A 226 -11.35 0.94 8.19
#